data_12642ea120bda9a96092d7e70225eb7c
#
_entry.id   12642ea120bda9a96092d7e70225eb7c
#
_cell.length_a   1.000
_cell.length_b   1.000
_cell.length_c   1.000
_cell.angle_alpha   90.00
_cell.angle_beta   90.00
_cell.angle_gamma   90.00
#
_symmetry.space_group_name_H-M   'P 1'
#
loop_
_entity.id
_entity.type
_entity.pdbx_description
1 polymer ?
#
loop_
_entity_poly.entity_id
_entity_poly.type
_entity_poly.pdbx_seq_one_letter_code
_entity_poly.pdbx_strand_id
1 'polypeptide(L)' 'IFVSGEKQSQGIGKTLLNYVKDKRSKLLLNVYTKNTQAISFYQREGFKILYSGLDKATGEKDYVMSWDKQ' A
#
# COMPACT_ATOMS: atom_id res chain seq x y z
N ILE A 1 -8.55 2.04 0.61
CA ILE A 1 -8.43 2.89 -0.56
C ILE A 1 -7.60 2.18 -1.62
N PHE A 2 -8.05 2.30 -2.82
CA PHE A 2 -7.38 1.66 -3.93
C PHE A 2 -6.73 2.70 -4.83
N VAL A 3 -5.45 2.53 -5.05
CA VAL A 3 -4.70 3.45 -5.89
C VAL A 3 -4.08 2.64 -7.00
N SER A 4 -4.48 2.88 -8.23
CA SER A 4 -3.92 2.09 -9.31
C SER A 4 -2.73 2.79 -9.89
N GLY A 5 -1.90 2.04 -10.20
CA GLY A 5 -1.01 1.98 -10.92
C GLY A 5 0.17 2.68 -11.21
N GLU A 6 0.62 2.26 -12.28
CA GLU A 6 1.89 2.70 -12.79
C GLU A 6 1.85 4.13 -13.28
N LYS A 7 0.65 4.64 -13.43
CA LYS A 7 0.49 6.01 -13.88
C LYS A 7 0.60 7.01 -12.78
N GLN A 8 0.64 6.55 -11.57
CA GLN A 8 0.67 7.50 -10.50
C GLN A 8 1.99 8.17 -10.44
N SER A 9 1.96 9.44 -10.59
CA SER A 9 3.10 10.19 -10.17
C SER A 9 3.17 10.04 -8.66
N GLN A 10 4.36 9.99 -8.14
CA GLN A 10 4.54 9.87 -6.71
C GLN A 10 3.88 11.01 -5.97
N GLY A 11 3.82 12.18 -6.59
CA GLY A 11 3.19 13.33 -5.96
C GLY A 11 1.70 13.13 -5.74
N ILE A 12 1.01 12.61 -6.77
CA ILE A 12 -0.43 12.38 -6.66
C ILE A 12 -0.72 11.29 -5.65
N GLY A 13 0.00 10.19 -5.70
CA GLY A 13 -0.20 9.10 -4.76
C GLY A 13 0.04 9.52 -3.33
N LYS A 14 1.09 10.28 -3.11
CA LYS A 14 1.41 10.76 -1.77
C LYS A 14 0.35 11.72 -1.26
N THR A 15 -0.14 12.61 -2.10
CA THR A 15 -1.17 13.57 -1.70
C THR A 15 -2.45 12.84 -1.29
N LEU A 16 -2.87 11.86 -2.09
CA LEU A 16 -4.06 11.08 -1.76
C LEU A 16 -3.87 10.30 -0.48
N LEU A 17 -2.71 9.69 -0.32
CA LEU A 17 -2.41 8.91 0.87
C LEU A 17 -2.42 9.80 2.12
N ASN A 18 -1.82 10.97 2.05
CA ASN A 18 -1.82 11.91 3.17
C ASN A 18 -3.23 12.33 3.54
N TYR A 19 -4.08 12.54 2.54
CA TYR A 19 -5.47 12.89 2.80
C TYR A 19 -6.17 11.77 3.58
N VAL A 20 -5.97 10.53 3.16
CA VAL A 20 -6.61 9.39 3.83
C VAL A 20 -6.04 9.19 5.23
N LYS A 21 -4.73 9.37 5.39
CA LYS A 21 -4.10 9.28 6.71
C LYS A 21 -4.68 10.30 7.69
N ASP A 22 -5.02 11.48 7.17
CA ASP A 22 -5.60 12.51 8.01
C ASP A 22 -7.00 12.13 8.49
N LYS A 23 -7.70 11.34 7.71
CA LYS A 23 -9.08 10.95 8.01
C LYS A 23 -9.21 9.64 8.78
N ARG A 24 -8.17 8.83 8.80
CA ARG A 24 -8.22 7.50 9.39
C ARG A 24 -7.09 7.32 10.38
N SER A 25 -7.34 6.50 11.39
CA SER A 25 -6.30 6.17 12.36
C SER A 25 -5.55 4.90 11.97
N LYS A 26 -6.08 4.12 11.06
CA LYS A 26 -5.45 2.89 10.60
C LYS A 26 -5.80 2.63 9.16
N LEU A 27 -4.82 2.17 8.40
CA LEU A 27 -5.00 1.82 7.01
C LEU A 27 -4.43 0.44 6.75
N LEU A 28 -5.12 -0.31 5.91
CA LEU A 28 -4.64 -1.62 5.46
C LEU A 28 -4.70 -1.64 3.94
N LEU A 29 -3.71 -2.28 3.34
CA LEU A 29 -3.71 -2.44 1.90
C LEU A 29 -3.01 -3.74 1.52
N ASN A 30 -3.26 -4.18 0.30
CA ASN A 30 -2.59 -5.33 -0.28
C ASN A 30 -1.75 -4.85 -1.46
N VAL A 31 -0.57 -5.43 -1.60
CA VAL A 31 0.31 -5.11 -2.72
C VAL A 31 0.99 -6.40 -3.16
N TYR A 32 1.05 -6.63 -4.47
CA TYR A 32 1.73 -7.82 -4.99
C TYR A 32 3.21 -7.78 -4.67
N THR A 33 3.76 -8.93 -4.33
CA THR A 33 5.18 -9.01 -3.94
C THR A 33 6.12 -8.59 -5.06
N LYS A 34 5.67 -8.69 -6.30
CA LYS A 34 6.45 -8.30 -7.47
C LYS A 34 6.50 -6.79 -7.66
N ASN A 35 5.57 -6.08 -7.04
CA ASN A 35 5.51 -4.63 -7.20
C ASN A 35 6.40 -3.95 -6.18
N THR A 36 7.70 -4.05 -6.42
CA THR A 36 8.69 -3.57 -5.46
C THR A 36 8.68 -2.06 -5.31
N GLN A 37 8.31 -1.33 -6.34
CA GLN A 37 8.20 0.12 -6.24
C GLN A 37 7.10 0.53 -5.28
N ALA A 38 5.95 -0.12 -5.37
CA ALA A 38 4.84 0.19 -4.48
C ALA A 38 5.20 -0.17 -3.03
N ILE A 39 5.83 -1.33 -2.84
CA ILE A 39 6.23 -1.74 -1.51
C ILE A 39 7.18 -0.71 -0.89
N SER A 40 8.18 -0.29 -1.64
CA SER A 40 9.12 0.72 -1.16
C SER A 40 8.43 2.03 -0.86
N PHE A 41 7.50 2.44 -1.72
CA PHE A 41 6.74 3.67 -1.50
C PHE A 41 5.97 3.60 -0.19
N TYR A 42 5.22 2.53 0.02
CA TYR A 42 4.42 2.41 1.24
C TYR A 42 5.28 2.29 2.49
N GLN A 43 6.41 1.60 2.39
CA GLN A 43 7.32 1.52 3.52
C GLN A 43 7.86 2.89 3.91
N ARG A 44 8.18 3.73 2.91
CA ARG A 44 8.61 5.10 3.19
C ARG A 44 7.51 5.93 3.81
N GLU A 45 6.26 5.59 3.50
CA GLU A 45 5.11 6.30 4.06
C GLU A 45 4.71 5.78 5.43
N GLY A 46 5.46 4.84 5.97
CA GLY A 46 5.21 4.35 7.33
C GLY A 46 4.43 3.06 7.41
N PHE A 47 4.16 2.43 6.29
CA PHE A 47 3.47 1.13 6.30
C PHE A 47 4.45 0.01 6.64
N LYS A 48 3.93 -1.01 7.30
CA LYS A 48 4.69 -2.19 7.66
C LYS A 48 4.03 -3.41 7.05
N ILE A 49 4.82 -4.37 6.66
CA ILE A 49 4.32 -5.65 6.16
C ILE A 49 3.86 -6.46 7.36
N LEU A 50 2.59 -6.83 7.37
CA LEU A 50 2.04 -7.68 8.43
C LEU A 50 2.23 -9.16 8.12
N TYR A 51 1.85 -9.56 6.91
CA TYR A 51 1.99 -10.94 6.48
C TYR A 51 1.86 -11.01 4.97
N SER A 52 2.20 -12.16 4.42
CA SER A 52 2.04 -12.42 3.00
C SER A 52 0.87 -13.37 2.80
N GLY A 53 0.25 -13.26 1.64
CA GLY A 53 -0.85 -14.12 1.26
C GLY A 53 -0.73 -14.54 -0.18
N LEU A 54 -1.66 -15.36 -0.61
CA LEU A 54 -1.74 -15.83 -1.99
C LEU A 54 -3.08 -15.44 -2.55
N ASP A 55 -3.06 -14.78 -3.70
CA ASP A 55 -4.28 -14.48 -4.44
C ASP A 55 -4.65 -15.71 -5.24
N LYS A 56 -5.69 -16.40 -4.82
CA LYS A 56 -6.09 -17.65 -5.47
C LYS A 56 -6.56 -17.44 -6.89
N ALA A 57 -7.05 -16.27 -7.20
CA ALA A 57 -7.54 -15.99 -8.55
C ALA A 57 -6.41 -15.89 -9.57
N THR A 58 -5.28 -15.34 -9.15
CA THR A 58 -4.15 -15.10 -10.05
C THR A 58 -2.96 -15.98 -9.77
N GLY A 59 -2.90 -16.62 -8.60
CA GLY A 59 -1.74 -17.37 -8.18
C GLY A 59 -0.57 -16.50 -7.74
N GLU A 60 -0.78 -15.20 -7.64
CA GLU A 60 0.28 -14.28 -7.26
C GLU A 60 0.30 -14.09 -5.75
N LYS A 61 1.50 -13.92 -5.21
CA LYS A 61 1.63 -13.61 -3.80
C LYS A 61 1.49 -12.11 -3.57
N ASP A 62 0.93 -11.75 -2.44
CA ASP A 62 0.82 -10.36 -2.04
C ASP A 62 1.24 -10.19 -0.59
N TYR A 63 1.47 -8.93 -0.22
CA TYR A 63 1.68 -8.55 1.16
C TYR A 63 0.50 -7.75 1.64
N VAL A 64 0.10 -7.98 2.89
CA VAL A 64 -0.82 -7.09 3.57
C VAL A 64 0.02 -6.12 4.38
N MET A 65 -0.16 -4.85 4.12
CA MET A 65 0.59 -3.80 4.79
C MET A 65 -0.35 -2.95 5.62
N SER A 66 0.14 -2.46 6.74
CA SER A 66 -0.67 -1.63 7.62
C SER A 66 0.08 -0.37 8.02
N TRP A 67 -0.71 0.63 8.31
CA TRP A 67 -0.22 1.90 8.83
C TRP A 67 -1.12 2.31 9.98
N ASP A 68 -0.51 2.74 11.08
CA ASP A 68 -1.24 3.25 12.23
C ASP A 68 -0.84 4.69 12.50
N LYS A 69 -1.83 5.51 12.79
CA LYS A 69 -1.58 6.90 13.12
C LYS A 69 -0.99 6.99 14.52
N GLN A 70 0.03 7.80 14.64
CA GLN A 70 0.69 8.00 15.93
C GLN A 70 0.20 9.24 16.63
#